data_234dd867d1b82b14102d6e66fb5fb033
#
_entry.id   234dd867d1b82b14102d6e66fb5fb033
#
_cell.length_a   1.000
_cell.length_b   1.000
_cell.length_c   1.000
_cell.angle_alpha   90.00
_cell.angle_beta   90.00
_cell.angle_gamma   90.00
#
_symmetry.space_group_name_H-M   'P 1'
#
loop_
_entity.id
_entity.type
_entity.pdbx_description
1 polymer ?
#
loop_
_entity_poly.entity_id
_entity_poly.type
_entity_poly.pdbx_seq_one_letter_code
_entity_poly.pdbx_strand_id
1 'polypeptide(L)'
;MSNATTHEFQAETKKLLDIVINSLYTERDVFIRELISNAADALEKYRHESLTRDQEDLFDSHVPLEISIDLDEEKKELTITDTGIGMTGDELIADLGTIAHSGSNSFLAELAEAARKDVSLIGQFGVGFYSSFMAGAKVRVQSRSWDGSEGHEWSSDGTGLFEISECQGLHRGTKIIISLKEGCEDYAKKWKVESIIKQYSSFVPFPIKLEGQTVNTVQALWTRNKAEIKDEEYLEFYKFIANAGDEPTYRLHFSIDAPLAINSLLFVPKENFEIMGFGRVTPGVNLYCQRILIDQHSETILPEWLRFLKGVVDSEDLPLNISRQALQDNALVAKIRKVITKRFLKFLAEEAKKDEESYLKFWETFGIYLKEGVASDFEFRTELGKLLRFESSKSKESI
;
A
#
# COMPACT_ATOMS: atom_id res chain seq x y z
N MET A 1 -15.88 -7.89 51.65
CA MET A 1 -14.98 -7.42 50.56
C MET A 1 -14.41 -8.67 49.90
N SER A 2 -14.76 -8.96 48.66
CA SER A 2 -14.22 -10.09 47.95
C SER A 2 -12.77 -9.79 47.57
N ASN A 3 -11.82 -10.61 48.02
CA ASN A 3 -10.45 -10.57 47.55
C ASN A 3 -10.41 -10.98 46.06
N ALA A 4 -10.42 -10.01 45.18
CA ALA A 4 -10.18 -10.28 43.77
C ALA A 4 -8.69 -10.59 43.58
N THR A 5 -8.36 -11.75 43.06
CA THR A 5 -7.00 -12.11 42.64
C THR A 5 -6.85 -11.79 41.17
N THR A 6 -5.78 -11.08 40.79
CA THR A 6 -5.42 -10.77 39.41
C THR A 6 -4.55 -11.90 38.87
N HIS A 7 -4.88 -12.41 37.68
CA HIS A 7 -4.11 -13.43 36.97
C HIS A 7 -3.71 -12.87 35.59
N GLU A 8 -2.51 -13.22 35.12
CA GLU A 8 -2.07 -12.93 33.76
C GLU A 8 -2.57 -13.98 32.80
N PHE A 9 -2.95 -13.56 31.57
CA PHE A 9 -3.26 -14.49 30.48
C PHE A 9 -2.00 -15.23 30.06
N GLN A 10 -2.12 -16.53 29.83
CA GLN A 10 -1.05 -17.36 29.27
C GLN A 10 -1.33 -17.60 27.77
N ALA A 11 -0.28 -17.64 26.96
CA ALA A 11 -0.37 -17.83 25.53
C ALA A 11 0.30 -19.15 25.08
N GLU A 12 -0.38 -19.91 24.21
CA GLU A 12 0.21 -21.05 23.51
C GLU A 12 0.81 -20.55 22.17
N THR A 13 2.10 -20.25 22.14
CA THR A 13 2.81 -19.65 21.01
C THR A 13 2.55 -20.38 19.68
N LYS A 14 2.58 -21.71 19.70
CA LYS A 14 2.30 -22.52 18.51
C LYS A 14 0.90 -22.28 17.92
N LYS A 15 -0.12 -22.17 18.76
CA LYS A 15 -1.49 -21.88 18.31
C LYS A 15 -1.64 -20.45 17.81
N LEU A 16 -0.93 -19.50 18.41
CA LEU A 16 -0.91 -18.10 17.92
C LEU A 16 -0.27 -18.03 16.53
N LEU A 17 0.86 -18.68 16.32
CA LEU A 17 1.49 -18.80 15.01
C LEU A 17 0.55 -19.43 13.99
N ASP A 18 -0.12 -20.50 14.34
CA ASP A 18 -1.09 -21.18 13.45
C ASP A 18 -2.24 -20.24 13.04
N ILE A 19 -2.77 -19.44 13.97
CA ILE A 19 -3.79 -18.41 13.67
C ILE A 19 -3.24 -17.36 12.71
N VAL A 20 -2.04 -16.84 12.96
CA VAL A 20 -1.41 -15.82 12.10
C VAL A 20 -1.17 -16.37 10.70
N ILE A 21 -0.64 -17.59 10.60
CA ILE A 21 -0.27 -18.21 9.32
C ILE A 21 -1.52 -18.63 8.52
N ASN A 22 -2.54 -19.20 9.17
CA ASN A 22 -3.63 -19.88 8.47
C ASN A 22 -4.99 -19.18 8.54
N SER A 23 -5.17 -18.18 9.41
CA SER A 23 -6.47 -17.55 9.63
C SER A 23 -6.47 -16.03 9.44
N LEU A 24 -5.32 -15.37 9.54
CA LEU A 24 -5.24 -13.91 9.49
C LEU A 24 -5.36 -13.37 8.07
N TYR A 25 -4.81 -14.06 7.10
CA TYR A 25 -4.78 -13.65 5.70
C TYR A 25 -5.64 -14.58 4.86
N THR A 26 -6.44 -14.01 3.95
CA THR A 26 -7.31 -14.76 3.04
C THR A 26 -6.57 -15.26 1.80
N GLU A 27 -5.55 -14.51 1.35
CA GLU A 27 -4.78 -14.81 0.15
C GLU A 27 -3.31 -15.04 0.48
N ARG A 28 -2.72 -16.09 -0.08
CA ARG A 28 -1.30 -16.42 0.15
C ARG A 28 -0.36 -15.38 -0.45
N ASP A 29 -0.71 -14.80 -1.59
CA ASP A 29 0.12 -13.79 -2.30
C ASP A 29 0.56 -12.63 -1.40
N VAL A 30 -0.17 -12.39 -0.32
CA VAL A 30 0.08 -11.32 0.66
C VAL A 30 1.45 -11.44 1.33
N PHE A 31 2.02 -12.65 1.46
CA PHE A 31 3.32 -12.79 2.13
C PHE A 31 4.44 -12.03 1.39
N ILE A 32 4.43 -12.01 0.05
CA ILE A 32 5.39 -11.22 -0.74
C ILE A 32 5.18 -9.72 -0.48
N ARG A 33 3.94 -9.26 -0.44
CA ARG A 33 3.62 -7.86 -0.09
C ARG A 33 4.17 -7.48 1.29
N GLU A 34 3.93 -8.32 2.30
CA GLU A 34 4.39 -8.04 3.67
C GLU A 34 5.93 -8.01 3.76
N LEU A 35 6.62 -8.94 3.10
CA LEU A 35 8.08 -8.96 3.10
C LEU A 35 8.68 -7.76 2.34
N ILE A 36 8.10 -7.36 1.21
CA ILE A 36 8.51 -6.13 0.50
C ILE A 36 8.24 -4.89 1.36
N SER A 37 7.12 -4.84 2.08
CA SER A 37 6.82 -3.74 3.00
C SER A 37 7.84 -3.65 4.13
N ASN A 38 8.22 -4.78 4.73
CA ASN A 38 9.26 -4.82 5.76
C ASN A 38 10.63 -4.40 5.22
N ALA A 39 10.97 -4.84 4.00
CA ALA A 39 12.18 -4.42 3.31
C ALA A 39 12.19 -2.90 3.05
N ALA A 40 11.07 -2.34 2.59
CA ALA A 40 10.94 -0.90 2.39
C ALA A 40 11.09 -0.12 3.71
N ASP A 41 10.54 -0.60 4.80
CA ASP A 41 10.72 -0.02 6.14
C ASP A 41 12.19 -0.07 6.58
N ALA A 42 12.89 -1.17 6.34
CA ALA A 42 14.31 -1.30 6.67
C ALA A 42 15.18 -0.32 5.85
N LEU A 43 14.84 -0.11 4.58
CA LEU A 43 15.50 0.87 3.72
C LEU A 43 15.23 2.31 4.19
N GLU A 44 13.99 2.62 4.59
CA GLU A 44 13.61 3.93 5.09
C GLU A 44 14.29 4.26 6.43
N LYS A 45 14.38 3.30 7.35
CA LYS A 45 15.15 3.43 8.59
C LYS A 45 16.62 3.75 8.31
N TYR A 46 17.24 3.00 7.38
CA TYR A 46 18.64 3.27 7.02
C TYR A 46 18.80 4.62 6.32
N ARG A 47 17.88 5.01 5.45
CA ARG A 47 17.88 6.33 4.82
C ARG A 47 17.87 7.44 5.88
N HIS A 48 17.07 7.29 6.91
CA HIS A 48 17.02 8.24 8.04
C HIS A 48 18.36 8.27 8.79
N GLU A 49 18.92 7.12 9.17
CA GLU A 49 20.22 7.04 9.83
C GLU A 49 21.33 7.69 8.98
N SER A 50 21.32 7.46 7.68
CA SER A 50 22.30 8.02 6.75
C SER A 50 22.23 9.54 6.57
N LEU A 51 21.11 10.17 6.94
CA LEU A 51 20.94 11.63 6.96
C LEU A 51 21.37 12.27 8.28
N THR A 52 21.41 11.50 9.35
CA THR A 52 21.66 11.98 10.71
C THR A 52 23.06 11.68 11.23
N ARG A 53 23.81 10.77 10.57
CA ARG A 53 25.14 10.30 10.96
C ARG A 53 26.17 10.58 9.91
N ASP A 54 27.45 10.57 10.32
CA ASP A 54 28.58 10.66 9.39
C ASP A 54 28.73 9.36 8.61
N GLN A 55 29.10 9.44 7.33
CA GLN A 55 29.22 8.26 6.46
C GLN A 55 30.28 7.27 6.91
N GLU A 56 31.27 7.72 7.66
CA GLU A 56 32.35 6.86 8.22
C GLU A 56 31.84 5.93 9.31
N ASP A 57 30.74 6.27 9.97
CA ASP A 57 30.11 5.47 11.03
C ASP A 57 29.14 4.41 10.45
N LEU A 58 28.88 4.44 9.14
CA LEU A 58 27.91 3.57 8.49
C LEU A 58 28.59 2.44 7.73
N PHE A 59 28.34 1.20 8.15
CA PHE A 59 28.83 0.02 7.43
C PHE A 59 28.18 -0.09 6.04
N ASP A 60 28.98 -0.39 5.02
CA ASP A 60 28.51 -0.52 3.62
C ASP A 60 27.74 0.71 3.11
N SER A 61 28.14 1.94 3.51
CA SER A 61 27.43 3.18 3.14
C SER A 61 27.34 3.42 1.63
N HIS A 62 28.22 2.80 0.83
CA HIS A 62 28.26 2.91 -0.64
C HIS A 62 27.24 2.00 -1.36
N VAL A 63 26.61 1.05 -0.65
CA VAL A 63 25.66 0.10 -1.24
C VAL A 63 24.33 0.82 -1.51
N PRO A 64 23.79 0.77 -2.75
CA PRO A 64 22.54 1.44 -3.09
C PRO A 64 21.35 0.85 -2.32
N LEU A 65 20.34 1.67 -2.04
CA LEU A 65 19.12 1.24 -1.37
C LEU A 65 18.19 0.58 -2.38
N GLU A 66 18.03 -0.74 -2.26
CA GLU A 66 17.18 -1.52 -3.18
C GLU A 66 16.67 -2.82 -2.52
N ILE A 67 15.66 -3.40 -3.14
CA ILE A 67 15.12 -4.72 -2.82
C ILE A 67 15.43 -5.63 -4.00
N SER A 68 16.08 -6.77 -3.78
CA SER A 68 16.35 -7.79 -4.79
C SER A 68 15.57 -9.06 -4.49
N ILE A 69 14.99 -9.66 -5.52
CA ILE A 69 14.23 -10.90 -5.45
C ILE A 69 14.84 -11.88 -6.45
N ASP A 70 15.34 -12.99 -5.93
CA ASP A 70 15.94 -14.07 -6.70
C ASP A 70 15.12 -15.35 -6.54
N LEU A 71 14.99 -16.11 -7.62
CA LEU A 71 14.16 -17.31 -7.71
C LEU A 71 15.03 -18.53 -8.08
N ASP A 72 14.80 -19.64 -7.39
CA ASP A 72 15.43 -20.92 -7.72
C ASP A 72 14.33 -21.99 -7.87
N GLU A 73 13.92 -22.25 -9.12
CA GLU A 73 12.86 -23.21 -9.42
C GLU A 73 13.27 -24.65 -9.07
N GLU A 74 14.57 -25.00 -9.20
CA GLU A 74 15.07 -26.36 -8.92
C GLU A 74 15.05 -26.65 -7.41
N LYS A 75 15.50 -25.68 -6.60
CA LYS A 75 15.48 -25.80 -5.13
C LYS A 75 14.13 -25.44 -4.54
N LYS A 76 13.19 -24.88 -5.35
CA LYS A 76 11.93 -24.35 -4.89
C LYS A 76 12.14 -23.29 -3.81
N GLU A 77 13.02 -22.32 -4.07
CA GLU A 77 13.36 -21.25 -3.15
C GLU A 77 13.03 -19.89 -3.74
N LEU A 78 12.47 -19.03 -2.90
CA LEU A 78 12.31 -17.59 -3.12
C LEU A 78 13.20 -16.85 -2.14
N THR A 79 14.03 -15.94 -2.63
CA THR A 79 14.90 -15.10 -1.82
C THR A 79 14.54 -13.64 -1.99
N ILE A 80 14.33 -12.92 -0.87
CA ILE A 80 14.12 -11.47 -0.85
C ILE A 80 15.25 -10.86 -0.03
N THR A 81 15.97 -9.92 -0.63
CA THR A 81 17.10 -9.22 -0.01
C THR A 81 16.86 -7.71 -0.04
N ASP A 82 16.99 -7.04 1.08
CA ASP A 82 17.08 -5.60 1.17
C ASP A 82 18.48 -5.16 1.61
N THR A 83 18.84 -3.93 1.24
CA THR A 83 20.05 -3.26 1.66
C THR A 83 19.76 -2.21 2.73
N GLY A 84 18.77 -2.48 3.58
CA GLY A 84 18.29 -1.58 4.61
C GLY A 84 19.16 -1.53 5.86
N ILE A 85 18.56 -1.18 6.99
CA ILE A 85 19.27 -1.00 8.26
C ILE A 85 19.89 -2.30 8.80
N GLY A 86 19.34 -3.46 8.42
CA GLY A 86 19.72 -4.75 8.96
C GLY A 86 19.34 -4.95 10.43
N MET A 87 19.78 -6.06 11.01
CA MET A 87 19.52 -6.43 12.41
C MET A 87 20.77 -7.08 13.02
N THR A 88 21.01 -6.79 14.28
CA THR A 88 21.94 -7.51 15.14
C THR A 88 21.38 -8.89 15.55
N GLY A 89 22.20 -9.76 16.17
CA GLY A 89 21.73 -11.04 16.70
C GLY A 89 20.62 -10.88 17.75
N ASP A 90 20.76 -9.91 18.62
CA ASP A 90 19.76 -9.62 19.68
C ASP A 90 18.44 -9.09 19.10
N GLU A 91 18.51 -8.23 18.07
CA GLU A 91 17.32 -7.75 17.35
C GLU A 91 16.63 -8.88 16.59
N LEU A 92 17.36 -9.79 15.95
CA LEU A 92 16.78 -10.98 15.32
C LEU A 92 16.00 -11.85 16.32
N ILE A 93 16.53 -12.01 17.54
CA ILE A 93 15.83 -12.73 18.61
C ILE A 93 14.60 -11.96 19.07
N ALA A 94 14.69 -10.65 19.28
CA ALA A 94 13.60 -9.83 19.77
C ALA A 94 12.47 -9.69 18.73
N ASP A 95 12.81 -9.31 17.48
CA ASP A 95 11.84 -8.96 16.45
C ASP A 95 11.22 -10.19 15.76
N LEU A 96 12.00 -11.26 15.55
CA LEU A 96 11.51 -12.48 14.90
C LEU A 96 11.17 -13.60 15.89
N GLY A 97 11.65 -13.52 17.12
CA GLY A 97 11.33 -14.48 18.18
C GLY A 97 10.09 -14.13 19.01
N THR A 98 9.60 -12.89 18.89
CA THR A 98 8.43 -12.42 19.65
C THR A 98 7.28 -12.05 18.71
N ILE A 99 6.17 -12.81 18.76
CA ILE A 99 4.98 -12.54 17.93
C ILE A 99 4.35 -11.21 18.35
N ALA A 100 3.96 -10.40 17.35
CA ALA A 100 3.39 -9.07 17.51
C ALA A 100 4.37 -8.03 18.13
N HIS A 101 5.67 -8.28 18.09
CA HIS A 101 6.71 -7.28 18.33
C HIS A 101 7.07 -6.56 17.03
N SER A 102 7.11 -5.21 17.05
CA SER A 102 7.39 -4.42 15.86
C SER A 102 8.65 -3.57 16.06
N GLY A 103 9.74 -3.94 15.41
CA GLY A 103 10.96 -3.13 15.36
C GLY A 103 10.76 -1.75 14.71
N SER A 104 9.71 -1.58 13.89
CA SER A 104 9.33 -0.28 13.35
C SER A 104 8.73 0.63 14.43
N ASN A 105 7.89 0.08 15.31
CA ASN A 105 7.34 0.85 16.43
C ASN A 105 8.43 1.20 17.46
N SER A 106 9.36 0.29 17.73
CA SER A 106 10.51 0.55 18.60
C SER A 106 11.37 1.69 18.06
N PHE A 107 11.70 1.64 16.76
CA PHE A 107 12.44 2.70 16.08
C PHE A 107 11.71 4.06 16.14
N LEU A 108 10.40 4.09 15.85
CA LEU A 108 9.61 5.33 15.95
C LEU A 108 9.56 5.89 17.38
N ALA A 109 9.55 5.02 18.40
CA ALA A 109 9.54 5.47 19.79
C ALA A 109 10.84 6.17 20.19
N GLU A 110 11.97 5.78 19.61
CA GLU A 110 13.29 6.38 19.86
C GLU A 110 13.48 7.72 19.14
N LEU A 111 12.74 7.99 18.06
CA LEU A 111 12.84 9.24 17.32
C LEU A 111 12.21 10.41 18.08
N ALA A 112 12.83 11.60 17.98
CA ALA A 112 12.21 12.85 18.40
C ALA A 112 10.91 13.12 17.62
N GLU A 113 9.93 13.79 18.25
CA GLU A 113 8.60 14.03 17.67
C GLU A 113 8.67 14.73 16.29
N ALA A 114 9.63 15.62 16.09
CA ALA A 114 9.85 16.28 14.80
C ALA A 114 10.32 15.31 13.71
N ALA A 115 11.22 14.39 14.03
CA ALA A 115 11.78 13.42 13.09
C ALA A 115 10.77 12.32 12.71
N ARG A 116 9.81 11.99 13.58
CA ARG A 116 8.74 11.00 13.29
C ARG A 116 7.91 11.35 12.06
N LYS A 117 7.76 12.62 11.74
CA LYS A 117 6.98 13.08 10.57
C LYS A 117 7.70 12.86 9.25
N ASP A 118 9.02 12.72 9.29
CA ASP A 118 9.86 12.55 8.09
C ASP A 118 10.09 11.06 7.75
N VAL A 119 9.66 10.16 8.64
CA VAL A 119 9.84 8.70 8.49
C VAL A 119 8.49 8.03 8.31
N SER A 120 8.29 7.41 7.14
CA SER A 120 7.06 6.71 6.78
C SER A 120 7.28 5.19 6.89
N LEU A 121 6.84 4.57 7.99
CA LEU A 121 6.97 3.13 8.21
C LEU A 121 5.60 2.44 8.15
N ILE A 122 5.55 1.31 7.45
CA ILE A 122 4.35 0.54 7.13
C ILE A 122 4.10 -0.55 8.17
N GLY A 123 5.17 -1.21 8.65
CA GLY A 123 5.14 -2.41 9.50
C GLY A 123 4.89 -2.13 10.97
N GLN A 124 3.63 -1.94 11.37
CA GLN A 124 3.28 -1.56 12.75
C GLN A 124 2.84 -2.73 13.64
N PHE A 125 2.44 -3.87 13.07
CA PHE A 125 1.78 -4.96 13.82
C PHE A 125 2.70 -6.08 14.27
N GLY A 126 3.93 -6.19 13.70
CA GLY A 126 4.88 -7.24 14.07
C GLY A 126 4.45 -8.67 13.73
N VAL A 127 3.53 -8.84 12.77
CA VAL A 127 3.04 -10.16 12.34
C VAL A 127 3.27 -10.45 10.86
N GLY A 128 3.57 -9.43 10.05
CA GLY A 128 3.73 -9.56 8.60
C GLY A 128 4.79 -10.58 8.18
N PHE A 129 5.91 -10.66 8.92
CA PHE A 129 6.98 -11.62 8.67
C PHE A 129 6.51 -13.08 8.70
N TYR A 130 5.65 -13.43 9.66
CA TYR A 130 5.17 -14.81 9.81
C TYR A 130 4.26 -15.27 8.68
N SER A 131 3.74 -14.35 7.85
CA SER A 131 3.03 -14.72 6.63
C SER A 131 3.90 -15.50 5.64
N SER A 132 5.24 -15.38 5.72
CA SER A 132 6.20 -16.19 4.96
C SER A 132 5.97 -17.70 5.12
N PHE A 133 5.49 -18.14 6.30
CA PHE A 133 5.15 -19.53 6.57
C PHE A 133 3.85 -19.99 5.92
N MET A 134 3.06 -19.11 5.28
CA MET A 134 1.92 -19.55 4.45
C MET A 134 2.39 -20.33 3.22
N ALA A 135 3.53 -19.94 2.65
CA ALA A 135 4.13 -20.57 1.49
C ALA A 135 5.44 -21.31 1.79
N GLY A 136 6.16 -20.92 2.86
CA GLY A 136 7.45 -21.49 3.26
C GLY A 136 7.31 -22.69 4.19
N ALA A 137 8.01 -23.80 3.85
CA ALA A 137 8.23 -24.93 4.74
C ALA A 137 9.35 -24.65 5.74
N LYS A 138 10.34 -23.88 5.33
CA LYS A 138 11.43 -23.37 6.15
C LYS A 138 11.76 -21.94 5.73
N VAL A 139 12.01 -21.07 6.70
CA VAL A 139 12.44 -19.68 6.47
C VAL A 139 13.77 -19.47 7.16
N ARG A 140 14.75 -18.92 6.40
CA ARG A 140 16.05 -18.49 6.92
C ARG A 140 16.18 -16.99 6.73
N VAL A 141 16.67 -16.29 7.73
CA VAL A 141 16.87 -14.83 7.69
C VAL A 141 18.33 -14.57 8.04
N GLN A 142 19.09 -14.07 7.07
CA GLN A 142 20.45 -13.62 7.25
C GLN A 142 20.46 -12.11 7.34
N SER A 143 21.03 -11.55 8.39
CA SER A 143 21.05 -10.10 8.57
C SER A 143 22.35 -9.61 9.16
N ARG A 144 22.74 -8.39 8.78
CA ARG A 144 23.84 -7.63 9.34
C ARG A 144 23.43 -6.18 9.52
N SER A 145 23.64 -5.66 10.73
CA SER A 145 23.28 -4.31 11.09
C SER A 145 24.17 -3.24 10.43
N TRP A 146 23.62 -2.04 10.31
CA TRP A 146 24.27 -0.85 9.76
C TRP A 146 25.50 -0.39 10.53
N ASP A 147 25.63 -0.76 11.80
CA ASP A 147 26.78 -0.44 12.66
C ASP A 147 28.01 -1.33 12.43
N GLY A 148 27.91 -2.30 11.50
CA GLY A 148 28.97 -3.22 11.15
C GLY A 148 29.19 -4.36 12.14
N SER A 149 28.32 -4.55 13.14
CA SER A 149 28.34 -5.71 14.04
C SER A 149 28.29 -7.04 13.27
N GLU A 150 28.58 -8.15 13.93
CA GLU A 150 28.64 -9.46 13.29
C GLU A 150 27.26 -9.86 12.71
N GLY A 151 27.32 -10.48 11.52
CA GLY A 151 26.10 -10.98 10.87
C GLY A 151 25.63 -12.28 11.50
N HIS A 152 24.31 -12.51 11.47
CA HIS A 152 23.66 -13.69 12.02
C HIS A 152 22.68 -14.31 11.04
N GLU A 153 22.45 -15.62 11.17
CA GLU A 153 21.35 -16.34 10.53
C GLU A 153 20.36 -16.84 11.57
N TRP A 154 19.10 -16.46 11.40
CA TRP A 154 17.95 -17.00 12.10
C TRP A 154 17.23 -17.99 11.21
N SER A 155 16.76 -19.14 11.74
CA SER A 155 15.98 -20.10 10.96
C SER A 155 14.86 -20.76 11.76
N SER A 156 13.74 -21.02 11.09
CA SER A 156 12.58 -21.71 11.67
C SER A 156 11.78 -22.45 10.60
N ASP A 157 11.02 -23.46 11.02
CA ASP A 157 10.00 -24.14 10.23
C ASP A 157 8.57 -23.68 10.58
N GLY A 158 8.42 -22.66 11.44
CA GLY A 158 7.13 -22.13 11.88
C GLY A 158 6.41 -22.98 12.94
N THR A 159 7.06 -23.98 13.53
CA THR A 159 6.46 -24.83 14.56
C THR A 159 6.57 -24.28 15.98
N GLY A 160 7.12 -23.06 16.13
CA GLY A 160 7.27 -22.37 17.42
C GLY A 160 8.69 -22.40 17.99
N LEU A 161 9.64 -22.98 17.26
CA LEU A 161 11.06 -22.98 17.61
C LEU A 161 11.83 -22.28 16.49
N PHE A 162 12.97 -21.66 16.86
CA PHE A 162 13.92 -21.10 15.93
C PHE A 162 15.36 -21.33 16.41
N GLU A 163 16.26 -21.27 15.48
CA GLU A 163 17.71 -21.36 15.72
C GLU A 163 18.36 -20.06 15.28
N ILE A 164 19.44 -19.64 15.96
CA ILE A 164 20.28 -18.51 15.59
C ILE A 164 21.75 -18.91 15.65
N SER A 165 22.53 -18.45 14.67
CA SER A 165 23.97 -18.68 14.59
C SER A 165 24.67 -17.51 13.94
N GLU A 166 25.96 -17.32 14.20
CA GLU A 166 26.79 -16.35 13.49
C GLU A 166 26.89 -16.72 12.01
N CYS A 167 26.87 -15.70 11.14
CA CYS A 167 26.96 -15.82 9.69
C CYS A 167 27.93 -14.76 9.14
N GLN A 168 29.10 -15.21 8.64
CA GLN A 168 30.12 -14.31 8.14
C GLN A 168 29.91 -13.94 6.66
N GLY A 169 30.52 -12.83 6.25
CA GLY A 169 30.52 -12.40 4.85
C GLY A 169 29.22 -11.74 4.37
N LEU A 170 28.34 -11.35 5.29
CA LEU A 170 27.12 -10.62 4.95
C LEU A 170 27.40 -9.14 4.73
N HIS A 171 26.73 -8.57 3.75
CA HIS A 171 26.55 -7.14 3.59
C HIS A 171 25.49 -6.61 4.56
N ARG A 172 25.45 -5.29 4.72
CA ARG A 172 24.37 -4.60 5.46
C ARG A 172 23.01 -4.91 4.84
N GLY A 173 22.01 -5.11 5.68
CA GLY A 173 20.62 -5.38 5.30
C GLY A 173 20.14 -6.76 5.72
N THR A 174 19.07 -7.22 5.12
CA THR A 174 18.42 -8.48 5.48
C THR A 174 18.13 -9.32 4.23
N LYS A 175 18.43 -10.60 4.31
CA LYS A 175 18.16 -11.60 3.26
C LYS A 175 17.27 -12.69 3.82
N ILE A 176 16.06 -12.80 3.27
CA ILE A 176 15.06 -13.81 3.65
C ILE A 176 15.01 -14.88 2.58
N ILE A 177 15.30 -16.13 2.95
CA ILE A 177 15.32 -17.28 2.07
C ILE A 177 14.18 -18.22 2.49
N ILE A 178 13.24 -18.46 1.57
CA ILE A 178 12.02 -19.22 1.80
C ILE A 178 12.09 -20.50 0.97
N SER A 179 12.24 -21.65 1.62
CA SER A 179 12.08 -22.96 0.99
C SER A 179 10.59 -23.27 0.91
N LEU A 180 10.06 -23.35 -0.29
CA LEU A 180 8.62 -23.40 -0.54
C LEU A 180 8.01 -24.76 -0.17
N LYS A 181 6.78 -24.73 0.32
CA LYS A 181 5.94 -25.92 0.56
C LYS A 181 5.49 -26.57 -0.73
N GLU A 182 5.11 -27.84 -0.65
CA GLU A 182 4.38 -28.52 -1.71
C GLU A 182 3.08 -27.78 -2.04
N GLY A 183 2.84 -27.56 -3.33
CA GLY A 183 1.72 -26.76 -3.85
C GLY A 183 1.94 -25.25 -3.82
N CYS A 184 3.17 -24.79 -3.50
CA CYS A 184 3.55 -23.38 -3.52
C CYS A 184 4.69 -23.07 -4.51
N GLU A 185 5.04 -24.02 -5.40
CA GLU A 185 6.16 -23.92 -6.34
C GLU A 185 6.04 -22.76 -7.32
N ASP A 186 4.83 -22.29 -7.59
CA ASP A 186 4.61 -21.14 -8.48
C ASP A 186 5.25 -19.85 -7.96
N TYR A 187 5.49 -19.72 -6.65
CA TYR A 187 6.21 -18.59 -6.09
C TYR A 187 7.73 -18.60 -6.38
N ALA A 188 8.28 -19.68 -6.93
CA ALA A 188 9.61 -19.70 -7.52
C ALA A 188 9.63 -19.30 -9.00
N LYS A 189 8.46 -18.95 -9.61
CA LYS A 189 8.35 -18.58 -11.01
C LYS A 189 8.24 -17.07 -11.21
N LYS A 190 9.03 -16.55 -12.14
CA LYS A 190 9.13 -15.11 -12.41
C LYS A 190 7.76 -14.47 -12.66
N TRP A 191 6.92 -15.05 -13.52
CA TRP A 191 5.62 -14.48 -13.88
C TRP A 191 4.70 -14.30 -12.67
N LYS A 192 4.72 -15.24 -11.71
CA LYS A 192 3.87 -15.18 -10.50
C LYS A 192 4.32 -14.05 -9.57
N VAL A 193 5.61 -14.00 -9.28
CA VAL A 193 6.19 -12.97 -8.39
C VAL A 193 6.07 -11.58 -9.02
N GLU A 194 6.35 -11.44 -10.31
CA GLU A 194 6.19 -10.17 -11.04
C GLU A 194 4.74 -9.66 -10.99
N SER A 195 3.76 -10.55 -11.17
CA SER A 195 2.33 -10.21 -11.07
C SER A 195 1.98 -9.66 -9.67
N ILE A 196 2.48 -10.30 -8.61
CA ILE A 196 2.24 -9.87 -7.23
C ILE A 196 2.90 -8.51 -6.95
N ILE A 197 4.15 -8.31 -7.39
CA ILE A 197 4.84 -7.02 -7.24
C ILE A 197 4.07 -5.91 -7.95
N LYS A 198 3.64 -6.15 -9.19
CA LYS A 198 2.85 -5.18 -9.98
C LYS A 198 1.52 -4.86 -9.32
N GLN A 199 0.87 -5.83 -8.70
CA GLN A 199 -0.40 -5.63 -8.03
C GLN A 199 -0.26 -4.81 -6.75
N TYR A 200 0.65 -5.20 -5.85
CA TYR A 200 0.67 -4.69 -4.48
C TYR A 200 1.77 -3.65 -4.21
N SER A 201 2.89 -3.70 -4.93
CA SER A 201 4.14 -3.00 -4.57
C SER A 201 4.71 -2.13 -5.70
N SER A 202 3.94 -1.85 -6.75
CA SER A 202 4.38 -1.04 -7.90
C SER A 202 4.90 0.35 -7.50
N PHE A 203 4.44 0.90 -6.40
CA PHE A 203 4.73 2.28 -5.99
C PHE A 203 5.64 2.38 -4.76
N VAL A 204 6.25 1.28 -4.35
CA VAL A 204 7.30 1.29 -3.31
C VAL A 204 8.41 2.26 -3.72
N PRO A 205 8.89 3.15 -2.81
CA PRO A 205 9.81 4.24 -3.19
C PRO A 205 11.25 3.79 -3.50
N PHE A 206 11.53 2.51 -3.32
CA PHE A 206 12.84 1.91 -3.58
C PHE A 206 12.77 0.97 -4.79
N PRO A 207 13.87 0.83 -5.59
CA PRO A 207 13.90 -0.12 -6.69
C PRO A 207 13.66 -1.56 -6.19
N ILE A 208 12.73 -2.26 -6.85
CA ILE A 208 12.51 -3.70 -6.66
C ILE A 208 13.05 -4.39 -7.91
N LYS A 209 14.10 -5.19 -7.73
CA LYS A 209 14.73 -5.96 -8.79
C LYS A 209 14.29 -7.43 -8.70
N LEU A 210 13.64 -7.92 -9.74
CA LEU A 210 13.31 -9.35 -9.89
C LEU A 210 14.28 -9.95 -10.90
N GLU A 211 15.10 -10.92 -10.49
CA GLU A 211 16.15 -11.49 -11.34
C GLU A 211 17.03 -10.40 -11.97
N GLY A 212 17.44 -9.41 -11.19
CA GLY A 212 18.28 -8.30 -11.60
C GLY A 212 17.60 -7.21 -12.45
N GLN A 213 16.31 -7.36 -12.78
CA GLN A 213 15.55 -6.38 -13.56
C GLN A 213 14.60 -5.58 -12.68
N THR A 214 14.64 -4.24 -12.73
CA THR A 214 13.71 -3.40 -11.98
C THR A 214 12.30 -3.55 -12.53
N VAL A 215 11.34 -3.86 -11.65
CA VAL A 215 9.94 -4.16 -12.00
C VAL A 215 8.95 -3.09 -11.55
N ASN A 216 9.28 -2.27 -10.56
CA ASN A 216 8.43 -1.17 -10.09
C ASN A 216 8.87 0.16 -10.73
N THR A 217 8.62 0.33 -12.01
CA THR A 217 9.05 1.49 -12.79
C THR A 217 8.07 2.66 -12.76
N VAL A 218 6.85 2.45 -12.30
CA VAL A 218 5.79 3.47 -12.28
C VAL A 218 5.93 4.33 -11.04
N GLN A 219 5.93 5.65 -11.23
CA GLN A 219 6.02 6.60 -10.12
C GLN A 219 4.66 6.85 -9.45
N ALA A 220 4.66 7.03 -8.13
CA ALA A 220 3.49 7.43 -7.36
C ALA A 220 3.17 8.93 -7.57
N LEU A 221 2.59 9.28 -8.73
CA LEU A 221 2.36 10.67 -9.13
C LEU A 221 1.54 11.46 -8.12
N TRP A 222 0.64 10.82 -7.37
CA TRP A 222 -0.20 11.48 -6.37
C TRP A 222 0.56 12.04 -5.18
N THR A 223 1.82 11.65 -4.99
CA THR A 223 2.69 12.17 -3.92
C THR A 223 3.61 13.30 -4.38
N ARG A 224 3.64 13.59 -5.69
CA ARG A 224 4.52 14.61 -6.28
C ARG A 224 3.82 15.96 -6.37
N ASN A 225 4.63 17.02 -6.41
CA ASN A 225 4.12 18.37 -6.67
C ASN A 225 3.54 18.45 -8.08
N LYS A 226 2.28 18.90 -8.19
CA LYS A 226 1.56 19.03 -9.47
C LYS A 226 2.30 19.87 -10.52
N ALA A 227 3.02 20.89 -10.08
CA ALA A 227 3.74 21.80 -10.97
C ALA A 227 4.94 21.13 -11.69
N GLU A 228 5.39 19.98 -11.20
CA GLU A 228 6.53 19.23 -11.71
C GLU A 228 6.13 18.05 -12.60
N ILE A 229 4.81 17.76 -12.69
CA ILE A 229 4.29 16.60 -13.44
C ILE A 229 3.77 17.09 -14.79
N LYS A 230 4.24 16.46 -15.85
CA LYS A 230 3.80 16.74 -17.23
C LYS A 230 2.49 16.02 -17.54
N ASP A 231 1.75 16.53 -18.53
CA ASP A 231 0.48 15.93 -18.94
C ASP A 231 0.66 14.51 -19.51
N GLU A 232 1.78 14.24 -20.17
CA GLU A 232 2.11 12.90 -20.65
C GLU A 232 2.28 11.89 -19.52
N GLU A 233 2.91 12.28 -18.40
CA GLU A 233 3.07 11.44 -17.21
C GLU A 233 1.70 11.10 -16.58
N TYR A 234 0.79 12.08 -16.52
CA TYR A 234 -0.58 11.85 -16.04
C TYR A 234 -1.36 10.90 -16.97
N LEU A 235 -1.18 11.02 -18.29
CA LEU A 235 -1.84 10.15 -19.24
C LEU A 235 -1.33 8.71 -19.17
N GLU A 236 -0.02 8.53 -19.07
CA GLU A 236 0.59 7.20 -18.87
C GLU A 236 0.12 6.56 -17.57
N PHE A 237 0.09 7.35 -16.49
CA PHE A 237 -0.42 6.89 -15.20
C PHE A 237 -1.91 6.50 -15.26
N TYR A 238 -2.75 7.29 -15.93
CA TYR A 238 -4.16 6.96 -16.15
C TYR A 238 -4.32 5.63 -16.89
N LYS A 239 -3.60 5.45 -17.99
CA LYS A 239 -3.61 4.20 -18.76
C LYS A 239 -3.21 3.00 -17.92
N PHE A 240 -2.21 3.18 -17.07
CA PHE A 240 -1.76 2.13 -16.14
C PHE A 240 -2.80 1.80 -15.08
N ILE A 241 -3.29 2.82 -14.33
CA ILE A 241 -4.15 2.58 -13.16
C ILE A 241 -5.58 2.20 -13.52
N ALA A 242 -6.10 2.72 -14.64
CA ALA A 242 -7.44 2.45 -15.13
C ALA A 242 -7.49 1.25 -16.09
N ASN A 243 -6.33 0.70 -16.49
CA ASN A 243 -6.19 -0.28 -17.58
C ASN A 243 -6.94 0.20 -18.85
N ALA A 244 -6.76 1.48 -19.22
CA ALA A 244 -7.50 2.17 -20.27
C ALA A 244 -6.60 2.48 -21.47
N GLY A 245 -7.19 2.49 -22.67
CA GLY A 245 -6.50 2.87 -23.90
C GLY A 245 -6.82 4.30 -24.36
N ASP A 246 -7.76 4.98 -23.69
CA ASP A 246 -8.23 6.33 -23.99
C ASP A 246 -7.52 7.40 -23.16
N GLU A 247 -8.01 8.64 -23.26
CA GLU A 247 -7.60 9.78 -22.45
C GLU A 247 -8.72 10.15 -21.47
N PRO A 248 -8.41 10.59 -20.24
CA PRO A 248 -9.44 10.98 -19.28
C PRO A 248 -10.07 12.32 -19.68
N THR A 249 -11.38 12.48 -19.44
CA THR A 249 -12.09 13.76 -19.62
C THR A 249 -11.64 14.79 -18.60
N TYR A 250 -11.50 14.36 -17.34
CA TYR A 250 -11.06 15.21 -16.24
C TYR A 250 -10.04 14.51 -15.37
N ARG A 251 -9.20 15.33 -14.73
CA ARG A 251 -8.18 14.92 -13.77
C ARG A 251 -8.27 15.79 -12.52
N LEU A 252 -8.39 15.16 -11.36
CA LEU A 252 -8.34 15.83 -10.06
C LEU A 252 -7.17 15.27 -9.24
N HIS A 253 -6.13 16.09 -9.07
CA HIS A 253 -4.98 15.79 -8.22
C HIS A 253 -4.99 16.74 -7.01
N PHE A 254 -4.98 16.20 -5.79
CA PHE A 254 -4.93 17.01 -4.57
C PHE A 254 -4.24 16.29 -3.41
N SER A 255 -3.68 17.09 -2.51
CA SER A 255 -3.15 16.66 -1.21
C SER A 255 -3.81 17.44 -0.10
N ILE A 256 -4.02 16.81 1.04
CA ILE A 256 -4.55 17.39 2.27
C ILE A 256 -3.71 16.84 3.41
N ASP A 257 -3.19 17.72 4.29
CA ASP A 257 -2.34 17.32 5.41
C ASP A 257 -3.08 17.31 6.76
N ALA A 258 -4.22 18.02 6.85
CA ALA A 258 -5.02 18.11 8.06
C ALA A 258 -6.52 18.27 7.76
N PRO A 259 -7.41 17.67 8.56
CA PRO A 259 -7.20 16.84 9.75
C PRO A 259 -6.81 15.38 9.45
N LEU A 260 -6.70 14.98 8.20
CA LEU A 260 -6.29 13.67 7.70
C LEU A 260 -5.32 13.89 6.54
N ALA A 261 -4.23 13.14 6.54
CA ALA A 261 -3.30 13.11 5.42
C ALA A 261 -3.90 12.28 4.28
N ILE A 262 -4.25 12.94 3.17
CA ILE A 262 -4.82 12.31 1.99
C ILE A 262 -4.11 12.83 0.75
N ASN A 263 -3.51 11.94 0.00
CA ASN A 263 -3.00 12.19 -1.33
C ASN A 263 -3.89 11.47 -2.35
N SER A 264 -4.35 12.17 -3.38
CA SER A 264 -5.29 11.57 -4.32
C SER A 264 -5.09 12.07 -5.74
N LEU A 265 -5.19 11.14 -6.68
CA LEU A 265 -5.19 11.41 -8.11
C LEU A 265 -6.35 10.63 -8.74
N LEU A 266 -7.41 11.35 -9.06
CA LEU A 266 -8.64 10.80 -9.62
C LEU A 266 -8.82 11.25 -11.08
N PHE A 267 -9.38 10.36 -11.86
CA PHE A 267 -9.70 10.59 -13.26
C PHE A 267 -11.17 10.30 -13.56
N VAL A 268 -11.75 11.12 -14.41
CA VAL A 268 -13.02 10.82 -15.07
C VAL A 268 -12.68 10.23 -16.44
N PRO A 269 -13.03 8.98 -16.75
CA PRO A 269 -12.77 8.40 -18.06
C PRO A 269 -13.52 9.15 -19.16
N LYS A 270 -13.21 8.88 -20.40
CA LYS A 270 -13.92 9.46 -21.54
C LYS A 270 -15.24 8.73 -21.81
N GLU A 271 -15.25 7.41 -21.65
CA GLU A 271 -16.36 6.55 -22.00
C GLU A 271 -17.06 5.98 -20.77
N ASN A 272 -18.39 5.78 -20.89
CA ASN A 272 -19.20 5.15 -19.88
C ASN A 272 -19.63 3.75 -20.33
N PHE A 273 -18.94 2.74 -19.83
CA PHE A 273 -19.21 1.34 -20.21
C PHE A 273 -20.57 0.81 -19.73
N GLU A 274 -21.18 1.39 -18.69
CA GLU A 274 -22.54 0.99 -18.27
C GLU A 274 -23.59 1.35 -19.33
N ILE A 275 -23.49 2.55 -19.94
CA ILE A 275 -24.40 2.96 -21.02
C ILE A 275 -24.21 2.09 -22.27
N MET A 276 -23.01 1.59 -22.48
CA MET A 276 -22.69 0.68 -23.60
C MET A 276 -23.21 -0.75 -23.39
N GLY A 277 -23.84 -1.05 -22.25
CA GLY A 277 -24.43 -2.36 -21.96
C GLY A 277 -23.47 -3.42 -21.40
N PHE A 278 -22.26 -3.03 -20.96
CA PHE A 278 -21.31 -3.94 -20.32
C PHE A 278 -21.64 -4.30 -18.87
N GLY A 279 -22.82 -3.92 -18.39
CA GLY A 279 -23.25 -4.16 -17.02
C GLY A 279 -22.74 -3.08 -16.06
N ARG A 280 -23.04 -3.26 -14.76
CA ARG A 280 -22.65 -2.30 -13.73
C ARG A 280 -21.13 -2.29 -13.55
N VAL A 281 -20.53 -1.10 -13.59
CA VAL A 281 -19.08 -0.91 -13.39
C VAL A 281 -18.75 -1.08 -11.92
N THR A 282 -17.72 -1.86 -11.63
CA THR A 282 -17.12 -1.89 -10.29
C THR A 282 -16.38 -0.56 -10.01
N PRO A 283 -16.36 -0.08 -8.76
CA PRO A 283 -15.56 1.09 -8.39
C PRO A 283 -14.13 0.97 -8.92
N GLY A 284 -13.58 2.06 -9.44
CA GLY A 284 -12.28 2.02 -10.12
C GLY A 284 -11.16 2.74 -9.37
N VAL A 285 -11.39 3.08 -8.09
CA VAL A 285 -10.42 3.79 -7.26
C VAL A 285 -9.76 2.81 -6.30
N ASN A 286 -8.43 2.77 -6.36
CA ASN A 286 -7.60 1.93 -5.51
C ASN A 286 -7.22 2.68 -4.24
N LEU A 287 -7.24 1.98 -3.12
CA LEU A 287 -6.87 2.50 -1.81
C LEU A 287 -5.47 2.04 -1.44
N TYR A 288 -4.62 3.01 -1.14
CA TYR A 288 -3.25 2.81 -0.69
C TYR A 288 -3.07 3.33 0.73
N CYS A 289 -2.13 2.74 1.44
CA CYS A 289 -1.55 3.28 2.66
C CYS A 289 -0.04 3.32 2.47
N GLN A 290 0.53 4.54 2.50
CA GLN A 290 1.97 4.73 2.28
C GLN A 290 2.48 4.02 1.01
N ARG A 291 1.75 4.17 -0.10
CA ARG A 291 2.03 3.60 -1.43
C ARG A 291 1.92 2.08 -1.55
N ILE A 292 1.49 1.37 -0.50
CA ILE A 292 1.17 -0.06 -0.55
C ILE A 292 -0.32 -0.24 -0.80
N LEU A 293 -0.68 -1.08 -1.76
CA LEU A 293 -2.08 -1.37 -2.08
C LEU A 293 -2.76 -2.10 -0.90
N ILE A 294 -3.86 -1.51 -0.42
CA ILE A 294 -4.69 -2.06 0.65
C ILE A 294 -5.95 -2.70 0.07
N ASP A 295 -6.61 -1.98 -0.85
CA ASP A 295 -7.87 -2.42 -1.44
C ASP A 295 -7.94 -1.99 -2.89
N GLN A 296 -8.00 -2.98 -3.78
CA GLN A 296 -8.19 -2.73 -5.19
C GLN A 296 -9.68 -2.53 -5.47
N HIS A 297 -10.02 -1.44 -6.17
CA HIS A 297 -11.41 -1.11 -6.49
C HIS A 297 -12.29 -0.90 -5.24
N SER A 298 -11.81 -0.08 -4.31
CA SER A 298 -12.46 0.13 -3.01
C SER A 298 -13.90 0.64 -3.13
N GLU A 299 -14.83 -0.11 -2.55
CA GLU A 299 -16.25 0.25 -2.49
C GLU A 299 -16.58 1.19 -1.33
N THR A 300 -15.64 1.40 -0.41
CA THR A 300 -15.89 2.10 0.86
C THR A 300 -15.51 3.57 0.84
N ILE A 301 -14.49 3.96 0.06
CA ILE A 301 -13.91 5.32 0.09
C ILE A 301 -14.62 6.33 -0.79
N LEU A 302 -15.54 5.89 -1.64
CA LEU A 302 -16.38 6.76 -2.47
C LEU A 302 -17.85 6.33 -2.35
N PRO A 303 -18.80 7.26 -2.52
CA PRO A 303 -20.21 6.90 -2.68
C PRO A 303 -20.41 6.14 -3.99
N GLU A 304 -21.38 5.24 -4.01
CA GLU A 304 -21.66 4.35 -5.14
C GLU A 304 -21.93 5.10 -6.45
N TRP A 305 -22.54 6.26 -6.37
CA TRP A 305 -22.78 7.13 -7.54
C TRP A 305 -21.49 7.76 -8.13
N LEU A 306 -20.33 7.61 -7.48
CA LEU A 306 -18.99 7.96 -8.02
C LEU A 306 -18.20 6.75 -8.55
N ARG A 307 -18.82 5.59 -8.73
CA ARG A 307 -18.16 4.36 -9.19
C ARG A 307 -17.46 4.46 -10.56
N PHE A 308 -17.83 5.45 -11.36
CA PHE A 308 -17.17 5.71 -12.65
C PHE A 308 -15.77 6.30 -12.52
N LEU A 309 -15.42 6.84 -11.35
CA LEU A 309 -14.07 7.37 -11.13
C LEU A 309 -13.02 6.28 -11.14
N LYS A 310 -11.86 6.62 -11.68
CA LYS A 310 -10.65 5.80 -11.70
C LYS A 310 -9.54 6.54 -10.95
N GLY A 311 -8.56 5.81 -10.42
CA GLY A 311 -7.39 6.44 -9.81
C GLY A 311 -7.03 5.89 -8.44
N VAL A 312 -6.44 6.76 -7.62
CA VAL A 312 -5.80 6.41 -6.36
C VAL A 312 -6.21 7.36 -5.25
N VAL A 313 -6.44 6.80 -4.08
CA VAL A 313 -6.47 7.48 -2.78
C VAL A 313 -5.44 6.83 -1.90
N ASP A 314 -4.53 7.60 -1.35
CA ASP A 314 -3.49 7.17 -0.42
C ASP A 314 -3.59 7.97 0.88
N SER A 315 -3.63 7.29 2.01
CA SER A 315 -3.68 7.94 3.32
C SER A 315 -2.91 7.12 4.35
N GLU A 316 -2.03 7.77 5.09
CA GLU A 316 -1.28 7.17 6.19
C GLU A 316 -2.13 7.00 7.45
N ASP A 317 -3.24 7.75 7.58
CA ASP A 317 -4.16 7.69 8.71
C ASP A 317 -5.18 6.54 8.61
N LEU A 318 -5.06 5.64 7.62
CA LEU A 318 -6.02 4.55 7.44
C LEU A 318 -5.98 3.58 8.63
N PRO A 319 -7.15 3.31 9.25
CA PRO A 319 -7.24 2.38 10.36
C PRO A 319 -7.22 0.93 9.83
N LEU A 320 -6.03 0.44 9.52
CA LEU A 320 -5.85 -0.90 8.99
C LEU A 320 -6.02 -1.95 10.08
N ASN A 321 -6.63 -3.07 9.75
CA ASN A 321 -6.54 -4.27 10.56
C ASN A 321 -5.15 -4.91 10.43
N ILE A 322 -4.88 -5.92 11.23
CA ILE A 322 -3.59 -6.62 11.26
C ILE A 322 -3.22 -7.22 9.89
N SER A 323 -4.21 -7.69 9.12
CA SER A 323 -3.98 -8.24 7.76
C SER A 323 -3.91 -7.18 6.66
N ARG A 324 -4.17 -5.92 6.98
CA ARG A 324 -4.29 -4.81 6.00
C ARG A 324 -5.28 -5.06 4.86
N GLN A 325 -6.20 -5.99 5.03
CA GLN A 325 -7.22 -6.35 4.02
C GLN A 325 -8.59 -5.73 4.30
N ALA A 326 -8.78 -5.12 5.45
CA ALA A 326 -10.02 -4.46 5.82
C ALA A 326 -9.77 -3.23 6.67
N LEU A 327 -10.66 -2.26 6.56
CA LEU A 327 -10.65 -1.05 7.36
C LEU A 327 -11.41 -1.29 8.67
N GLN A 328 -10.80 -0.96 9.80
CA GLN A 328 -11.39 -1.19 11.14
C GLN A 328 -12.32 -0.07 11.60
N ASP A 329 -12.04 1.18 11.23
CA ASP A 329 -12.80 2.35 11.69
C ASP A 329 -13.69 2.93 10.59
N ASN A 330 -14.95 2.55 10.60
CA ASN A 330 -15.95 3.08 9.68
C ASN A 330 -16.14 4.61 9.78
N ALA A 331 -15.88 5.21 10.95
CA ALA A 331 -16.03 6.66 11.14
C ALA A 331 -14.92 7.45 10.43
N LEU A 332 -13.68 6.93 10.45
CA LEU A 332 -12.56 7.55 9.74
C LEU A 332 -12.68 7.38 8.23
N VAL A 333 -13.05 6.19 7.78
CA VAL A 333 -13.36 5.91 6.37
C VAL A 333 -14.48 6.84 5.87
N ALA A 334 -15.54 7.02 6.66
CA ALA A 334 -16.62 7.95 6.32
C ALA A 334 -16.13 9.40 6.20
N LYS A 335 -15.19 9.84 7.05
CA LYS A 335 -14.57 11.18 6.93
C LYS A 335 -13.73 11.31 5.65
N ILE A 336 -12.93 10.30 5.32
CA ILE A 336 -12.14 10.28 4.07
C ILE A 336 -13.10 10.36 2.87
N ARG A 337 -14.13 9.51 2.83
CA ARG A 337 -15.16 9.51 1.80
C ARG A 337 -15.81 10.89 1.64
N LYS A 338 -16.20 11.51 2.75
CA LYS A 338 -16.80 12.85 2.76
C LYS A 338 -15.87 13.92 2.20
N VAL A 339 -14.60 13.90 2.59
CA VAL A 339 -13.58 14.85 2.12
C VAL A 339 -13.37 14.72 0.62
N ILE A 340 -13.19 13.50 0.12
CA ILE A 340 -12.95 13.23 -1.31
C ILE A 340 -14.18 13.63 -2.12
N THR A 341 -15.38 13.23 -1.71
CA THR A 341 -16.65 13.57 -2.38
C THR A 341 -16.82 15.07 -2.48
N LYS A 342 -16.61 15.80 -1.38
CA LYS A 342 -16.71 17.26 -1.36
C LYS A 342 -15.71 17.94 -2.30
N ARG A 343 -14.47 17.43 -2.34
CA ARG A 343 -13.44 17.94 -3.25
C ARG A 343 -13.80 17.71 -4.71
N PHE A 344 -14.30 16.54 -5.03
CA PHE A 344 -14.73 16.22 -6.38
C PHE A 344 -15.92 17.05 -6.84
N LEU A 345 -16.94 17.23 -6.00
CA LEU A 345 -18.09 18.10 -6.33
C LEU A 345 -17.69 19.55 -6.52
N LYS A 346 -16.78 20.07 -5.68
CA LYS A 346 -16.23 21.40 -5.85
C LYS A 346 -15.48 21.54 -7.18
N PHE A 347 -14.64 20.56 -7.51
CA PHE A 347 -13.93 20.52 -8.77
C PHE A 347 -14.88 20.52 -9.98
N LEU A 348 -15.91 19.69 -9.98
CA LEU A 348 -16.94 19.69 -11.05
C LEU A 348 -17.66 21.04 -11.17
N ALA A 349 -17.95 21.69 -10.05
CA ALA A 349 -18.59 23.00 -10.07
C ALA A 349 -17.68 24.10 -10.61
N GLU A 350 -16.37 23.98 -10.45
CA GLU A 350 -15.37 24.87 -11.03
C GLU A 350 -15.22 24.62 -12.53
N GLU A 351 -15.14 23.37 -12.97
CA GLU A 351 -15.06 23.01 -14.40
C GLU A 351 -16.34 23.41 -15.15
N ALA A 352 -17.51 23.23 -14.55
CA ALA A 352 -18.79 23.65 -15.15
C ALA A 352 -18.89 25.18 -15.41
N LYS A 353 -18.14 26.01 -14.65
CA LYS A 353 -18.06 27.45 -14.84
C LYS A 353 -16.95 27.87 -15.80
N LYS A 354 -15.86 27.08 -15.84
CA LYS A 354 -14.66 27.40 -16.61
C LYS A 354 -14.85 27.03 -18.08
N ASP A 355 -15.48 25.89 -18.36
CA ASP A 355 -15.72 25.36 -19.70
C ASP A 355 -17.06 24.61 -19.72
N GLU A 356 -18.11 25.36 -20.05
CA GLU A 356 -19.50 24.85 -20.08
C GLU A 356 -19.67 23.79 -21.17
N GLU A 357 -19.03 23.92 -22.33
CA GLU A 357 -19.12 22.94 -23.41
C GLU A 357 -18.51 21.59 -23.00
N SER A 358 -17.33 21.62 -22.39
CA SER A 358 -16.70 20.41 -21.86
C SER A 358 -17.56 19.77 -20.76
N TYR A 359 -18.15 20.59 -19.89
CA TYR A 359 -19.02 20.09 -18.84
C TYR A 359 -20.32 19.47 -19.39
N LEU A 360 -20.90 19.99 -20.44
CA LEU A 360 -22.08 19.40 -21.09
C LEU A 360 -21.76 18.01 -21.68
N LYS A 361 -20.58 17.84 -22.31
CA LYS A 361 -20.13 16.53 -22.78
C LYS A 361 -19.97 15.52 -21.62
N PHE A 362 -19.37 15.96 -20.49
CA PHE A 362 -19.33 15.15 -19.28
C PHE A 362 -20.73 14.82 -18.78
N TRP A 363 -21.64 15.78 -18.74
CA TRP A 363 -23.02 15.60 -18.30
C TRP A 363 -23.79 14.57 -19.19
N GLU A 364 -23.66 14.64 -20.49
CA GLU A 364 -24.26 13.67 -21.41
C GLU A 364 -23.80 12.23 -21.12
N THR A 365 -22.54 12.05 -20.74
CA THR A 365 -21.94 10.74 -20.50
C THR A 365 -22.17 10.24 -19.07
N PHE A 366 -22.02 11.13 -18.06
CA PHE A 366 -21.99 10.76 -16.64
C PHE A 366 -23.10 11.38 -15.79
N GLY A 367 -23.96 12.21 -16.37
CA GLY A 367 -25.05 12.89 -15.64
C GLY A 367 -26.01 11.94 -14.94
N ILE A 368 -26.15 10.71 -15.43
CA ILE A 368 -26.97 9.67 -14.79
C ILE A 368 -26.50 9.36 -13.37
N TYR A 369 -25.18 9.32 -13.14
CA TYR A 369 -24.62 9.07 -11.82
C TYR A 369 -24.87 10.23 -10.85
N LEU A 370 -24.81 11.48 -11.34
CA LEU A 370 -25.14 12.64 -10.51
C LEU A 370 -26.63 12.66 -10.13
N LYS A 371 -27.52 12.23 -11.04
CA LYS A 371 -28.96 12.04 -10.75
C LYS A 371 -29.18 10.95 -9.71
N GLU A 372 -28.46 9.83 -9.83
CA GLU A 372 -28.46 8.75 -8.84
C GLU A 372 -28.00 9.27 -7.47
N GLY A 373 -26.92 10.09 -7.42
CA GLY A 373 -26.46 10.75 -6.22
C GLY A 373 -27.50 11.66 -5.58
N VAL A 374 -28.23 12.46 -6.37
CA VAL A 374 -29.34 13.30 -5.83
C VAL A 374 -30.44 12.44 -5.21
N ALA A 375 -30.72 11.26 -5.76
CA ALA A 375 -31.74 10.36 -5.26
C ALA A 375 -31.32 9.62 -3.98
N SER A 376 -30.06 9.21 -3.88
CA SER A 376 -29.56 8.28 -2.85
C SER A 376 -28.74 8.96 -1.75
N ASP A 377 -28.05 10.08 -2.04
CA ASP A 377 -27.15 10.74 -1.11
C ASP A 377 -27.73 12.02 -0.55
N PHE A 378 -28.33 11.92 0.65
CA PHE A 378 -28.98 13.05 1.31
C PHE A 378 -27.99 14.13 1.77
N GLU A 379 -26.74 13.77 2.04
CA GLU A 379 -25.72 14.70 2.52
C GLU A 379 -25.30 15.68 1.42
N PHE A 380 -25.09 15.19 0.21
CA PHE A 380 -24.59 15.99 -0.92
C PHE A 380 -25.68 16.41 -1.92
N ARG A 381 -26.95 16.14 -1.60
CA ARG A 381 -28.08 16.41 -2.51
C ARG A 381 -28.13 17.86 -3.01
N THR A 382 -27.87 18.82 -2.14
CA THR A 382 -27.93 20.25 -2.48
C THR A 382 -26.81 20.66 -3.44
N GLU A 383 -25.61 20.18 -3.20
CA GLU A 383 -24.44 20.42 -4.06
C GLU A 383 -24.62 19.75 -5.42
N LEU A 384 -25.05 18.50 -5.43
CA LEU A 384 -25.37 17.73 -6.62
C LEU A 384 -26.45 18.39 -7.47
N GLY A 385 -27.52 18.91 -6.83
CA GLY A 385 -28.61 19.59 -7.53
C GLY A 385 -28.16 20.79 -8.36
N LYS A 386 -27.09 21.48 -7.97
CA LYS A 386 -26.50 22.61 -8.70
C LYS A 386 -25.72 22.18 -9.94
N LEU A 387 -25.34 20.91 -10.01
CA LEU A 387 -24.56 20.32 -11.11
C LEU A 387 -25.46 19.70 -12.18
N LEU A 388 -26.73 19.52 -11.92
CA LEU A 388 -27.66 18.95 -12.89
C LEU A 388 -27.88 19.89 -14.08
N ARG A 389 -28.08 19.30 -15.25
CA ARG A 389 -28.50 20.00 -16.47
C ARG A 389 -29.70 19.29 -17.06
N PHE A 390 -30.64 20.07 -17.55
CA PHE A 390 -31.88 19.57 -18.14
C PHE A 390 -32.23 20.33 -19.41
N GLU A 391 -32.74 19.65 -20.38
CA GLU A 391 -33.36 20.27 -21.53
C GLU A 391 -34.69 20.90 -21.10
N SER A 392 -35.03 22.05 -21.69
CA SER A 392 -36.27 22.74 -21.44
C SER A 392 -37.04 22.98 -22.74
N SER A 393 -38.33 22.74 -22.71
CA SER A 393 -39.20 23.09 -23.85
C SER A 393 -39.27 24.61 -24.11
N LYS A 394 -38.79 25.45 -23.19
CA LYS A 394 -38.75 26.91 -23.30
C LYS A 394 -37.40 27.47 -23.72
N SER A 395 -36.36 26.68 -23.75
CA SER A 395 -35.03 27.05 -24.09
C SER A 395 -34.43 25.99 -25.03
N LYS A 396 -33.67 26.40 -26.03
CA LYS A 396 -32.96 25.48 -26.91
C LYS A 396 -31.62 25.01 -26.29
N GLU A 397 -31.21 25.60 -25.19
CA GLU A 397 -30.01 25.30 -24.47
C GLU A 397 -30.33 24.59 -23.15
N SER A 398 -29.45 23.69 -22.72
CA SER A 398 -29.59 23.01 -21.41
C SER A 398 -29.46 24.01 -20.27
N ILE A 399 -30.35 23.90 -19.25
CA ILE A 399 -30.43 24.78 -18.10
C ILE A 399 -29.90 24.02 -16.88
#